data_518437a95f92d81c21972cae8bb46853
#
_entry.id   518437a95f92d81c21972cae8bb46853
#
_cell.length_a   1.000
_cell.length_b   1.000
_cell.length_c   1.000
_cell.angle_alpha   90.00
_cell.angle_beta   90.00
_cell.angle_gamma   90.00
#
_symmetry.space_group_name_H-M   'P 1'
#
loop_
_entity.id
_entity.type
_entity.pdbx_description
1 polymer ?
#
loop_
_entity_poly.entity_id
_entity_poly.type
_entity_poly.pdbx_seq_one_letter_code
_entity_poly.pdbx_strand_id
1 'polypeptide(L)'
;VTHGEFQRWNPDAQAVSWYFCVSTMQEEWNERDTAIRRKRSNIMRMHCLVLDDIGTKSTPPPVEPNWKIETSDGNFQWGYLLEPTDDVETYEAFVSWCADQGWGDKGAGGAYRIMRVPGSANLKPGRSNFRSRVTMWDTSGYWALEDLITAFGRPDLSSYVQRRTVNASSGGGTAADLFDPVLGWLQDSGHVVTDDGGEFVTITCPWGDAHTSGNTTASYSPLGRGEGDW
;
A
#
# COMPACT_ATOMS: atom_id res chain seq x y z
N VAL A 1 -4.96 -17.17 9.94
CA VAL A 1 -3.93 -17.92 10.69
C VAL A 1 -4.26 -17.79 12.16
N THR A 2 -4.48 -18.91 12.85
CA THR A 2 -4.74 -18.91 14.30
C THR A 2 -3.45 -18.63 15.08
N HIS A 3 -3.56 -18.18 16.34
CA HIS A 3 -2.40 -17.96 17.20
C HIS A 3 -1.51 -19.21 17.31
N GLY A 4 -2.08 -20.41 17.39
CA GLY A 4 -1.34 -21.67 17.46
C GLY A 4 -0.64 -22.05 16.15
N GLU A 5 -1.17 -21.64 14.99
CA GLU A 5 -0.52 -21.82 13.70
C GLU A 5 0.64 -20.83 13.54
N PHE A 6 0.45 -19.59 14.01
CA PHE A 6 1.52 -18.58 14.02
C PHE A 6 2.70 -18.99 14.92
N GLN A 7 2.46 -19.58 16.10
CA GLN A 7 3.53 -20.07 16.97
C GLN A 7 4.33 -21.23 16.37
N ARG A 8 3.72 -22.02 15.46
CA ARG A 8 4.39 -23.13 14.76
C ARG A 8 5.04 -22.69 13.45
N TRP A 9 4.72 -21.48 13.01
CA TRP A 9 5.24 -20.92 11.78
C TRP A 9 6.68 -20.48 11.98
N ASN A 10 7.58 -21.04 11.18
CA ASN A 10 9.00 -20.67 11.18
C ASN A 10 9.37 -20.01 9.85
N PRO A 11 9.32 -18.68 9.77
CA PRO A 11 9.67 -17.95 8.54
C PRO A 11 11.16 -18.11 8.18
N ASP A 12 12.00 -18.50 9.13
CA ASP A 12 13.44 -18.67 8.90
C ASP A 12 13.77 -19.92 8.11
N ALA A 13 12.88 -20.92 8.11
CA ALA A 13 13.11 -22.19 7.40
C ALA A 13 13.00 -22.03 5.86
N GLN A 14 12.46 -20.92 5.37
CA GLN A 14 12.20 -20.73 3.95
C GLN A 14 12.77 -19.41 3.45
N ALA A 15 13.47 -19.44 2.30
CA ALA A 15 13.89 -18.22 1.59
C ALA A 15 12.69 -17.60 0.85
N VAL A 16 11.69 -17.11 1.58
CA VAL A 16 10.44 -16.56 1.04
C VAL A 16 10.20 -15.18 1.66
N SER A 17 9.64 -14.27 0.87
CA SER A 17 9.13 -12.99 1.35
C SER A 17 7.70 -13.15 1.87
N TRP A 18 7.52 -12.96 3.17
CA TRP A 18 6.21 -13.00 3.82
C TRP A 18 5.72 -11.59 4.15
N TYR A 19 4.41 -11.41 4.04
CA TYR A 19 3.76 -10.14 4.30
C TYR A 19 2.49 -10.34 5.11
N PHE A 20 2.14 -9.34 5.94
CA PHE A 20 0.84 -9.23 6.60
C PHE A 20 0.10 -7.99 6.11
N CYS A 21 -1.22 -8.01 6.14
CA CYS A 21 -2.05 -6.84 5.85
C CYS A 21 -2.28 -6.05 7.15
N VAL A 22 -2.24 -4.73 7.07
CA VAL A 22 -2.50 -3.82 8.21
C VAL A 22 -3.97 -3.82 8.64
N SER A 23 -4.85 -4.36 7.79
CA SER A 23 -6.30 -4.39 7.98
C SER A 23 -6.86 -5.79 7.87
N THR A 24 -7.98 -6.04 8.53
CA THR A 24 -8.84 -7.19 8.23
C THR A 24 -9.68 -6.89 7.01
N MET A 25 -9.86 -7.90 6.17
CA MET A 25 -10.59 -7.82 4.91
C MET A 25 -11.85 -8.66 4.97
N GLN A 26 -12.93 -8.18 4.37
CA GLN A 26 -14.10 -8.99 4.08
C GLN A 26 -13.77 -10.04 3.02
N GLU A 27 -14.25 -11.26 3.21
CA GLU A 27 -14.15 -12.29 2.19
C GLU A 27 -15.06 -11.93 1.02
N GLU A 28 -14.47 -11.88 -0.17
CA GLU A 28 -15.21 -11.73 -1.41
C GLU A 28 -14.96 -12.99 -2.24
N TRP A 29 -15.99 -13.83 -2.31
CA TRP A 29 -15.95 -15.04 -3.11
C TRP A 29 -16.56 -14.73 -4.49
N ASN A 30 -15.82 -15.00 -5.53
CA ASN A 30 -16.41 -15.15 -6.85
C ASN A 30 -16.15 -16.57 -7.35
N GLU A 31 -16.95 -17.03 -8.30
CA GLU A 31 -16.88 -18.39 -8.83
C GLU A 31 -15.52 -18.81 -9.43
N ARG A 32 -14.62 -17.84 -9.66
CA ARG A 32 -13.33 -18.04 -10.31
C ARG A 32 -12.14 -17.87 -9.38
N ASP A 33 -12.36 -17.34 -8.17
CA ASP A 33 -11.28 -16.86 -7.31
C ASP A 33 -11.47 -17.40 -5.90
N THR A 34 -10.53 -18.18 -5.43
CA THR A 34 -10.52 -18.73 -4.06
C THR A 34 -9.75 -17.84 -3.09
N ALA A 35 -9.26 -16.67 -3.54
CA ALA A 35 -8.46 -15.77 -2.74
C ALA A 35 -9.26 -14.56 -2.26
N ILE A 36 -9.00 -14.13 -1.02
CA ILE A 36 -9.50 -12.86 -0.49
C ILE A 36 -8.87 -11.72 -1.29
N ARG A 37 -9.69 -10.93 -1.96
CA ARG A 37 -9.23 -9.77 -2.70
C ARG A 37 -8.93 -8.63 -1.74
N ARG A 38 -7.70 -8.19 -1.80
CA ARG A 38 -7.20 -7.07 -1.03
C ARG A 38 -7.42 -5.76 -1.80
N LYS A 39 -8.61 -5.18 -1.62
CA LYS A 39 -9.02 -3.89 -2.19
C LYS A 39 -9.66 -3.02 -1.11
N ARG A 40 -9.73 -1.71 -1.36
CA ARG A 40 -10.25 -0.71 -0.41
C ARG A 40 -11.68 -1.03 0.03
N SER A 41 -12.56 -1.41 -0.90
CA SER A 41 -13.96 -1.76 -0.61
C SER A 41 -14.13 -2.96 0.32
N ASN A 42 -13.09 -3.80 0.49
CA ASN A 42 -13.14 -5.00 1.32
C ASN A 42 -12.51 -4.79 2.70
N ILE A 43 -12.05 -3.57 3.02
CA ILE A 43 -11.51 -3.26 4.34
C ILE A 43 -12.64 -3.32 5.35
N MET A 44 -12.45 -4.10 6.41
CA MET A 44 -13.34 -4.14 7.56
C MET A 44 -12.84 -3.23 8.68
N ARG A 45 -11.59 -3.39 9.08
CA ARG A 45 -10.98 -2.60 10.16
C ARG A 45 -9.46 -2.54 9.99
N MET A 46 -8.88 -1.39 10.31
CA MET A 46 -7.45 -1.18 10.45
C MET A 46 -7.03 -1.46 11.89
N HIS A 47 -5.91 -2.17 12.06
CA HIS A 47 -5.36 -2.58 13.36
C HIS A 47 -4.01 -1.97 13.67
N CYS A 48 -3.32 -1.48 12.65
CA CYS A 48 -2.08 -0.73 12.83
C CYS A 48 -1.88 0.25 11.69
N LEU A 49 -1.22 1.37 12.00
CA LEU A 49 -0.69 2.28 11.00
C LEU A 49 0.80 1.99 10.84
N VAL A 50 1.29 1.89 9.62
CA VAL A 50 2.69 1.62 9.35
C VAL A 50 3.28 2.64 8.40
N LEU A 51 4.36 3.27 8.83
CA LEU A 51 5.19 4.16 8.02
C LEU A 51 6.41 3.37 7.53
N ASP A 52 6.67 3.39 6.23
CA ASP A 52 7.68 2.57 5.57
C ASP A 52 8.86 3.41 5.07
N ASP A 53 9.96 2.74 4.74
CA ASP A 53 11.20 3.31 4.21
C ASP A 53 11.90 4.32 5.15
N ILE A 54 11.65 4.23 6.47
CA ILE A 54 12.31 5.07 7.48
C ILE A 54 13.81 4.75 7.53
N GLY A 55 14.62 5.79 7.51
CA GLY A 55 16.09 5.69 7.55
C GLY A 55 16.76 5.63 6.17
N THR A 56 15.98 5.46 5.10
CA THR A 56 16.49 5.49 3.71
C THR A 56 15.85 6.60 2.90
N LYS A 57 14.57 6.48 2.53
CA LYS A 57 13.85 7.49 1.77
C LYS A 57 13.09 8.48 2.67
N SER A 58 12.79 8.05 3.89
CA SER A 58 12.00 8.81 4.84
C SER A 58 12.76 9.03 6.14
N THR A 59 12.46 10.13 6.82
CA THR A 59 13.02 10.47 8.12
C THR A 59 12.17 9.90 9.26
N PRO A 60 12.74 9.68 10.45
CA PRO A 60 11.97 9.28 11.62
C PRO A 60 10.85 10.31 11.93
N PRO A 61 9.61 9.84 12.14
CA PRO A 61 8.52 10.70 12.60
C PRO A 61 8.72 11.14 14.06
N PRO A 62 7.99 12.19 14.52
CA PRO A 62 8.18 12.77 15.86
C PRO A 62 7.64 11.90 17.00
N VAL A 63 6.78 10.92 16.71
CA VAL A 63 6.14 10.04 17.69
C VAL A 63 6.81 8.67 17.64
N GLU A 64 7.25 8.15 18.80
CA GLU A 64 7.81 6.81 18.87
C GLU A 64 6.74 5.75 18.56
N PRO A 65 7.06 4.73 17.72
CA PRO A 65 6.12 3.69 17.37
C PRO A 65 6.01 2.60 18.44
N ASN A 66 4.98 1.75 18.33
CA ASN A 66 4.90 0.54 19.12
C ASN A 66 5.92 -0.52 18.70
N TRP A 67 6.30 -0.53 17.42
CA TRP A 67 7.29 -1.49 16.93
C TRP A 67 8.09 -0.95 15.74
N LYS A 68 9.32 -1.46 15.63
CA LYS A 68 10.23 -1.19 14.52
C LYS A 68 10.71 -2.50 13.92
N ILE A 69 10.58 -2.65 12.61
CA ILE A 69 11.08 -3.80 11.85
C ILE A 69 12.08 -3.29 10.82
N GLU A 70 13.31 -3.77 10.91
CA GLU A 70 14.31 -3.52 9.88
C GLU A 70 14.06 -4.48 8.72
N THR A 71 13.76 -3.96 7.53
CA THR A 71 13.36 -4.72 6.33
C THR A 71 14.48 -4.88 5.31
N SER A 72 15.50 -4.04 5.39
CA SER A 72 16.81 -4.12 4.73
C SER A 72 17.76 -3.23 5.51
N ASP A 73 19.06 -3.31 5.23
CA ASP A 73 20.08 -2.58 5.96
C ASP A 73 19.74 -1.09 6.08
N GLY A 74 19.57 -0.61 7.32
CA GLY A 74 19.20 0.76 7.65
C GLY A 74 17.80 1.21 7.23
N ASN A 75 16.94 0.31 6.73
CA ASN A 75 15.58 0.61 6.28
C ASN A 75 14.52 -0.02 7.19
N PHE A 76 13.63 0.80 7.74
CA PHE A 76 12.70 0.38 8.78
C PHE A 76 11.25 0.61 8.38
N GLN A 77 10.40 -0.27 8.90
CA GLN A 77 8.96 -0.06 9.06
C GLN A 77 8.70 0.32 10.53
N TRP A 78 7.99 1.43 10.74
CA TRP A 78 7.55 1.88 12.05
C TRP A 78 6.05 1.71 12.16
N GLY A 79 5.60 0.96 13.17
CA GLY A 79 4.19 0.62 13.34
C GLY A 79 3.59 1.13 14.64
N TYR A 80 2.39 1.67 14.51
CA TYR A 80 1.55 2.16 15.61
C TYR A 80 0.35 1.23 15.72
N LEU A 81 0.20 0.56 16.86
CA LEU A 81 -0.95 -0.30 17.13
C LEU A 81 -2.19 0.56 17.35
N LEU A 82 -3.26 0.26 16.63
CA LEU A 82 -4.51 0.99 16.73
C LEU A 82 -5.56 0.18 17.47
N GLU A 83 -6.39 0.87 18.25
CA GLU A 83 -7.73 0.40 18.52
C GLU A 83 -8.40 0.19 17.16
N PRO A 84 -9.05 -0.97 16.93
CA PRO A 84 -9.58 -1.29 15.60
C PRO A 84 -10.57 -0.24 15.11
N THR A 85 -10.26 0.42 14.02
CA THR A 85 -11.09 1.47 13.40
C THR A 85 -11.52 1.09 11.99
N ASP A 86 -12.71 1.54 11.57
CA ASP A 86 -13.25 1.43 10.23
C ASP A 86 -13.22 2.76 9.46
N ASP A 87 -12.69 3.82 10.06
CA ASP A 87 -12.51 5.13 9.41
C ASP A 87 -11.32 5.10 8.44
N VAL A 88 -11.56 4.45 7.29
CA VAL A 88 -10.57 4.32 6.21
C VAL A 88 -10.14 5.68 5.68
N GLU A 89 -11.07 6.63 5.61
CA GLU A 89 -10.85 7.93 5.00
C GLU A 89 -9.85 8.76 5.81
N THR A 90 -10.08 8.89 7.09
CA THR A 90 -9.15 9.60 8.00
C THR A 90 -7.81 8.89 8.10
N TYR A 91 -7.81 7.55 8.17
CA TYR A 91 -6.58 6.76 8.21
C TYR A 91 -5.70 7.05 6.99
N GLU A 92 -6.26 6.94 5.79
CA GLU A 92 -5.51 7.13 4.55
C GLU A 92 -5.10 8.58 4.31
N ALA A 93 -5.94 9.55 4.70
CA ALA A 93 -5.59 10.97 4.69
C ALA A 93 -4.38 11.23 5.60
N PHE A 94 -4.37 10.65 6.79
CA PHE A 94 -3.27 10.80 7.74
C PHE A 94 -1.98 10.15 7.23
N VAL A 95 -2.03 8.94 6.68
CA VAL A 95 -0.86 8.28 6.07
C VAL A 95 -0.29 9.14 4.93
N SER A 96 -1.17 9.71 4.09
CA SER A 96 -0.75 10.58 2.99
C SER A 96 -0.09 11.85 3.49
N TRP A 97 -0.64 12.45 4.54
CA TRP A 97 -0.04 13.61 5.19
C TRP A 97 1.33 13.28 5.78
N CYS A 98 1.48 12.15 6.49
CA CYS A 98 2.78 11.70 7.02
C CYS A 98 3.83 11.55 5.89
N ALA A 99 3.42 11.00 4.74
CA ALA A 99 4.29 10.86 3.58
C ALA A 99 4.73 12.22 3.01
N ASP A 100 3.84 13.21 2.98
CA ASP A 100 4.17 14.58 2.55
C ASP A 100 5.11 15.31 3.54
N GLN A 101 5.08 14.92 4.84
CA GLN A 101 6.08 15.39 5.82
C GLN A 101 7.45 14.70 5.68
N GLY A 102 7.56 13.70 4.80
CA GLY A 102 8.78 12.90 4.65
C GLY A 102 8.96 11.81 5.69
N TRP A 103 7.90 11.41 6.40
CA TRP A 103 7.91 10.36 7.44
C TRP A 103 7.43 8.99 6.93
N GLY A 104 7.23 8.84 5.64
CA GLY A 104 6.81 7.60 5.01
C GLY A 104 6.95 7.66 3.49
N ASP A 105 6.93 6.50 2.85
CA ASP A 105 6.99 6.41 1.39
C ASP A 105 5.69 6.95 0.77
N LYS A 106 5.80 7.85 -0.21
CA LYS A 106 4.66 8.44 -0.93
C LYS A 106 3.84 7.41 -1.72
N GLY A 107 4.46 6.33 -2.17
CA GLY A 107 3.79 5.19 -2.79
C GLY A 107 3.09 4.27 -1.78
N ALA A 108 3.15 4.63 -0.52
CA ALA A 108 2.78 3.81 0.61
C ALA A 108 1.36 4.06 1.13
N GLY A 109 0.54 4.85 0.46
CA GLY A 109 -0.85 5.13 0.85
C GLY A 109 -1.76 3.92 0.67
N GLY A 110 -2.75 3.78 1.53
CA GLY A 110 -3.79 2.76 1.46
C GLY A 110 -3.85 1.85 2.68
N ALA A 111 -5.06 1.74 3.22
CA ALA A 111 -5.34 0.94 4.41
C ALA A 111 -5.32 -0.58 4.15
N TYR A 112 -5.13 -1.03 2.91
CA TYR A 112 -5.05 -2.44 2.51
C TYR A 112 -3.63 -2.89 2.17
N ARG A 113 -2.61 -2.15 2.62
CA ARG A 113 -1.20 -2.45 2.36
C ARG A 113 -0.73 -3.71 3.04
N ILE A 114 0.31 -4.29 2.42
CA ILE A 114 1.05 -5.38 3.02
C ILE A 114 2.41 -4.90 3.50
N MET A 115 2.75 -5.32 4.70
CA MET A 115 4.00 -5.04 5.37
C MET A 115 4.79 -6.32 5.57
N ARG A 116 6.10 -6.20 5.61
CA ARG A 116 6.97 -7.38 5.73
C ARG A 116 6.87 -7.99 7.12
N VAL A 117 6.70 -9.31 7.15
CA VAL A 117 6.73 -10.07 8.41
C VAL A 117 8.17 -10.20 8.91
N PRO A 118 8.42 -10.02 10.22
CA PRO A 118 9.74 -10.30 10.81
C PRO A 118 10.21 -11.72 10.53
N GLY A 119 11.52 -11.90 10.31
CA GLY A 119 12.13 -13.18 9.96
C GLY A 119 12.07 -13.52 8.48
N SER A 120 11.22 -12.85 7.68
CA SER A 120 11.11 -13.14 6.25
C SER A 120 12.29 -12.58 5.45
N ALA A 121 12.68 -13.29 4.39
CA ALA A 121 13.74 -12.83 3.49
C ALA A 121 13.27 -11.66 2.62
N ASN A 122 14.12 -10.68 2.41
CA ASN A 122 13.91 -9.63 1.42
C ASN A 122 14.57 -10.06 0.10
N LEU A 123 13.76 -10.62 -0.81
CA LEU A 123 14.22 -11.17 -2.08
C LEU A 123 14.30 -10.12 -3.20
N LYS A 124 14.11 -8.83 -2.89
CA LYS A 124 14.28 -7.77 -3.89
C LYS A 124 15.74 -7.74 -4.38
N PRO A 125 15.97 -7.52 -5.68
CA PRO A 125 17.34 -7.36 -6.21
C PRO A 125 18.15 -6.33 -5.41
N GLY A 126 19.42 -6.64 -5.14
CA GLY A 126 20.32 -5.77 -4.38
C GLY A 126 20.10 -5.75 -2.86
N ARG A 127 19.22 -6.59 -2.31
CA ARG A 127 18.97 -6.68 -0.86
C ARG A 127 19.64 -7.87 -0.18
N SER A 128 20.46 -8.65 -0.91
CA SER A 128 21.28 -9.76 -0.37
C SER A 128 20.50 -10.77 0.49
N ASN A 129 19.23 -10.99 0.19
CA ASN A 129 18.33 -11.84 0.98
C ASN A 129 18.26 -11.42 2.46
N PHE A 130 18.33 -10.11 2.74
CA PHE A 130 18.28 -9.58 4.10
C PHE A 130 17.09 -10.15 4.85
N ARG A 131 17.31 -10.69 6.03
CA ARG A 131 16.22 -11.16 6.88
C ARG A 131 15.71 -10.02 7.73
N SER A 132 14.44 -9.71 7.58
CA SER A 132 13.78 -8.69 8.38
C SER A 132 13.78 -9.07 9.86
N ARG A 133 14.00 -8.11 10.73
CA ARG A 133 14.11 -8.34 12.17
C ARG A 133 13.41 -7.25 12.96
N VAL A 134 12.83 -7.66 14.09
CA VAL A 134 12.28 -6.73 15.06
C VAL A 134 13.46 -6.07 15.79
N THR A 135 13.47 -4.74 15.82
CA THR A 135 14.47 -3.96 16.56
C THR A 135 13.86 -3.25 17.77
N MET A 136 12.53 -3.09 17.80
CA MET A 136 11.77 -2.56 18.91
C MET A 136 10.38 -3.20 18.92
N TRP A 137 9.87 -3.49 20.11
CA TRP A 137 8.53 -4.07 20.29
C TRP A 137 7.94 -3.67 21.64
N ASP A 138 6.90 -2.83 21.60
CA ASP A 138 6.11 -2.42 22.75
C ASP A 138 4.61 -2.56 22.43
N THR A 139 3.96 -3.50 23.07
CA THR A 139 2.52 -3.76 22.93
C THR A 139 1.73 -3.34 24.16
N SER A 140 2.29 -2.51 25.02
CA SER A 140 1.65 -2.06 26.28
C SER A 140 0.48 -1.13 26.06
N GLY A 141 0.34 -0.51 24.88
CA GLY A 141 -0.71 0.42 24.55
C GLY A 141 -1.15 0.36 23.09
N TYR A 142 -2.40 0.81 22.89
CA TYR A 142 -3.00 1.02 21.58
C TYR A 142 -3.38 2.49 21.45
N TRP A 143 -3.34 3.01 20.24
CA TRP A 143 -3.75 4.37 19.94
C TRP A 143 -5.18 4.37 19.40
N ALA A 144 -6.06 5.23 19.92
CA ALA A 144 -7.17 5.67 19.11
C ALA A 144 -6.59 6.47 17.92
N LEU A 145 -7.17 6.33 16.72
CA LEU A 145 -6.64 7.00 15.53
C LEU A 145 -6.52 8.52 15.72
N GLU A 146 -7.52 9.15 16.34
CA GLU A 146 -7.54 10.59 16.63
C GLU A 146 -6.45 11.01 17.63
N ASP A 147 -6.15 10.16 18.63
CA ASP A 147 -5.09 10.44 19.60
C ASP A 147 -3.72 10.38 18.94
N LEU A 148 -3.52 9.42 18.06
CA LEU A 148 -2.29 9.33 17.26
C LEU A 148 -2.13 10.56 16.36
N ILE A 149 -3.17 10.99 15.66
CA ILE A 149 -3.17 12.21 14.84
C ILE A 149 -2.85 13.44 15.70
N THR A 150 -3.40 13.50 16.90
CA THR A 150 -3.14 14.59 17.85
C THR A 150 -1.68 14.60 18.32
N ALA A 151 -1.11 13.43 18.62
CA ALA A 151 0.30 13.28 19.00
C ALA A 151 1.27 13.73 17.88
N PHE A 152 0.86 13.58 16.62
CA PHE A 152 1.60 14.09 15.47
C PHE A 152 1.44 15.59 15.20
N GLY A 153 0.74 16.33 16.07
CA GLY A 153 0.55 17.77 15.98
C GLY A 153 -0.81 18.21 15.43
N ARG A 154 -1.77 17.27 15.35
CA ARG A 154 -3.16 17.54 14.94
C ARG A 154 -3.27 18.28 13.60
N PRO A 155 -2.75 17.74 12.50
CA PRO A 155 -2.80 18.37 11.20
C PRO A 155 -4.24 18.53 10.69
N ASP A 156 -4.46 19.55 9.85
CA ASP A 156 -5.68 19.62 9.06
C ASP A 156 -5.62 18.63 7.89
N LEU A 157 -6.43 17.59 7.96
CA LEU A 157 -6.50 16.52 6.94
C LEU A 157 -7.54 16.78 5.85
N SER A 158 -8.31 17.88 5.95
CA SER A 158 -9.43 18.15 5.03
C SER A 158 -9.03 18.15 3.55
N SER A 159 -7.87 18.70 3.22
CA SER A 159 -7.35 18.71 1.85
C SER A 159 -6.96 17.31 1.33
N TYR A 160 -6.58 16.39 2.20
CA TYR A 160 -6.25 15.00 1.84
C TYR A 160 -7.49 14.16 1.63
N VAL A 161 -8.53 14.38 2.43
CA VAL A 161 -9.86 13.80 2.26
C VAL A 161 -10.47 14.25 0.95
N GLN A 162 -10.47 15.56 0.65
CA GLN A 162 -11.04 16.12 -0.58
C GLN A 162 -10.35 15.64 -1.86
N ARG A 163 -9.01 15.52 -1.87
CA ARG A 163 -8.29 14.98 -3.04
C ARG A 163 -8.77 13.58 -3.42
N ARG A 164 -9.16 12.77 -2.43
CA ARG A 164 -9.64 11.40 -2.65
C ARG A 164 -11.10 11.35 -3.10
N THR A 165 -11.96 12.19 -2.53
CA THR A 165 -13.37 12.28 -2.96
C THR A 165 -13.50 12.80 -4.40
N VAL A 166 -12.65 13.72 -4.82
CA VAL A 166 -12.61 14.18 -6.22
C VAL A 166 -12.16 13.05 -7.15
N ASN A 167 -11.17 12.26 -6.76
CA ASN A 167 -10.72 11.11 -7.54
C ASN A 167 -11.76 9.97 -7.56
N ALA A 168 -12.51 9.77 -6.46
CA ALA A 168 -13.60 8.77 -6.38
C ALA A 168 -14.87 9.23 -7.09
N SER A 169 -15.19 10.53 -7.11
CA SER A 169 -16.36 11.07 -7.78
C SER A 169 -16.17 11.26 -9.30
N SER A 170 -14.94 11.25 -9.81
CA SER A 170 -14.68 11.22 -11.24
C SER A 170 -14.97 9.87 -11.90
N GLY A 171 -15.24 8.80 -11.10
CA GLY A 171 -15.65 7.48 -11.58
C GLY A 171 -17.12 7.36 -12.01
N GLY A 172 -17.91 8.42 -11.95
CA GLY A 172 -19.37 8.39 -12.29
C GLY A 172 -19.77 9.11 -13.59
N GLY A 173 -18.82 9.64 -14.35
CA GLY A 173 -19.05 10.19 -15.68
C GLY A 173 -19.01 9.08 -16.73
N THR A 174 -19.98 9.06 -17.64
CA THR A 174 -19.93 8.18 -18.81
C THR A 174 -18.60 8.36 -19.53
N ALA A 175 -17.91 7.26 -19.81
CA ALA A 175 -16.54 7.19 -20.38
C ALA A 175 -16.32 7.97 -21.71
N ALA A 176 -17.32 8.67 -22.19
CA ALA A 176 -17.30 9.40 -23.48
C ALA A 176 -16.70 10.82 -23.41
N ASP A 177 -16.50 11.40 -22.22
CA ASP A 177 -16.16 12.83 -22.09
C ASP A 177 -14.84 13.14 -21.38
N LEU A 178 -14.09 12.12 -20.95
CA LEU A 178 -12.79 12.34 -20.31
C LEU A 178 -11.67 12.16 -21.35
N PHE A 179 -11.10 13.28 -21.78
CA PHE A 179 -9.86 13.27 -22.56
C PHE A 179 -8.71 12.78 -21.69
N ASP A 180 -8.22 11.58 -21.99
CA ASP A 180 -7.04 11.00 -21.33
C ASP A 180 -5.80 11.25 -22.19
N PRO A 181 -4.97 12.25 -21.83
CA PRO A 181 -3.81 12.62 -22.64
C PRO A 181 -2.73 11.53 -22.63
N VAL A 182 -2.69 10.69 -21.59
CA VAL A 182 -1.72 9.58 -21.49
C VAL A 182 -2.15 8.45 -22.40
N LEU A 183 -3.43 8.07 -22.40
CA LEU A 183 -3.95 7.07 -23.31
C LEU A 183 -3.78 7.52 -24.77
N GLY A 184 -4.09 8.78 -25.07
CA GLY A 184 -3.88 9.37 -26.40
C GLY A 184 -2.43 9.26 -26.83
N TRP A 185 -1.49 9.62 -25.98
CA TRP A 185 -0.06 9.50 -26.28
C TRP A 185 0.37 8.04 -26.47
N LEU A 186 -0.12 7.09 -25.64
CA LEU A 186 0.18 5.67 -25.77
C LEU A 186 -0.32 5.10 -27.10
N GLN A 187 -1.50 5.53 -27.56
CA GLN A 187 -2.09 5.16 -28.84
C GLN A 187 -1.26 5.71 -30.00
N ASP A 188 -0.97 7.00 -29.99
CA ASP A 188 -0.22 7.71 -31.06
C ASP A 188 1.23 7.18 -31.17
N SER A 189 1.81 6.76 -30.03
CA SER A 189 3.17 6.20 -29.98
C SER A 189 3.22 4.71 -30.27
N GLY A 190 2.09 4.06 -30.54
CA GLY A 190 2.03 2.62 -30.86
C GLY A 190 2.30 1.69 -29.67
N HIS A 191 2.15 2.19 -28.44
CA HIS A 191 2.35 1.38 -27.22
C HIS A 191 1.14 0.55 -26.83
N VAL A 192 -0.06 0.81 -27.35
CA VAL A 192 -1.26 0.02 -27.05
C VAL A 192 -1.19 -1.32 -27.77
N VAL A 193 -1.25 -2.41 -26.99
CA VAL A 193 -1.31 -3.81 -27.49
C VAL A 193 -2.76 -4.27 -27.60
N THR A 194 -3.58 -4.03 -26.56
CA THR A 194 -5.00 -4.40 -26.54
C THR A 194 -5.77 -3.39 -25.73
N ASP A 195 -6.87 -2.88 -26.30
CA ASP A 195 -7.86 -2.05 -25.65
C ASP A 195 -9.26 -2.63 -25.98
N ASP A 196 -9.86 -3.32 -25.05
CA ASP A 196 -11.20 -3.92 -25.19
C ASP A 196 -12.29 -3.05 -24.55
N GLY A 197 -11.95 -1.83 -24.13
CA GLY A 197 -12.84 -0.90 -23.43
C GLY A 197 -13.05 -1.23 -21.95
N GLY A 198 -12.36 -2.23 -21.41
CA GLY A 198 -12.37 -2.59 -19.99
C GLY A 198 -11.60 -1.62 -19.11
N GLU A 199 -11.48 -1.99 -17.84
CA GLU A 199 -10.77 -1.20 -16.81
C GLU A 199 -9.31 -0.93 -17.16
N PHE A 200 -8.66 -1.86 -17.87
CA PHE A 200 -7.25 -1.78 -18.22
C PHE A 200 -7.02 -1.87 -19.71
N VAL A 201 -6.02 -1.14 -20.16
CA VAL A 201 -5.44 -1.26 -21.50
C VAL A 201 -4.09 -1.96 -21.37
N THR A 202 -3.86 -3.01 -22.13
CA THR A 202 -2.56 -3.65 -22.19
C THR A 202 -1.64 -2.85 -23.11
N ILE A 203 -0.50 -2.45 -22.59
CA ILE A 203 0.49 -1.64 -23.31
C ILE A 203 1.86 -2.33 -23.38
N THR A 204 2.63 -2.00 -24.40
CA THR A 204 4.08 -2.18 -24.35
C THR A 204 4.66 -1.11 -23.44
N CYS A 205 5.38 -1.52 -22.40
CA CYS A 205 5.96 -0.57 -21.46
C CYS A 205 6.96 0.37 -22.16
N PRO A 206 6.77 1.71 -22.11
CA PRO A 206 7.73 2.64 -22.74
C PRO A 206 9.15 2.54 -22.16
N TRP A 207 9.28 1.96 -20.97
CA TRP A 207 10.56 1.71 -20.28
C TRP A 207 10.92 0.22 -20.27
N GLY A 208 10.43 -0.57 -21.24
CA GLY A 208 10.62 -2.03 -21.30
C GLY A 208 12.09 -2.44 -21.27
N ASP A 209 12.98 -1.65 -21.87
CA ASP A 209 14.42 -1.89 -21.90
C ASP A 209 15.08 -1.81 -20.51
N ALA A 210 14.45 -1.13 -19.56
CA ALA A 210 14.88 -1.03 -18.15
C ALA A 210 14.36 -2.18 -17.28
N HIS A 211 13.52 -3.07 -17.81
CA HIS A 211 12.96 -4.17 -17.04
C HIS A 211 13.98 -5.32 -16.91
N THR A 212 14.28 -5.69 -15.69
CA THR A 212 15.16 -6.83 -15.39
C THR A 212 14.47 -8.19 -15.54
N SER A 213 13.13 -8.22 -15.68
CA SER A 213 12.33 -9.45 -15.78
C SER A 213 12.11 -9.94 -17.21
N GLY A 214 12.54 -9.19 -18.22
CA GLY A 214 12.29 -9.51 -19.64
C GLY A 214 10.81 -9.32 -20.08
N ASN A 215 9.91 -8.93 -19.17
CA ASN A 215 8.52 -8.65 -19.52
C ASN A 215 8.40 -7.18 -19.98
N THR A 216 8.00 -6.98 -21.22
CA THR A 216 7.86 -5.67 -21.85
C THR A 216 6.41 -5.16 -21.83
N THR A 217 5.44 -5.92 -21.30
CA THR A 217 4.04 -5.52 -21.22
C THR A 217 3.70 -4.95 -19.84
N ALA A 218 2.80 -3.98 -19.82
CA ALA A 218 2.22 -3.36 -18.61
C ALA A 218 0.73 -3.14 -18.81
N SER A 219 0.01 -2.87 -17.72
CA SER A 219 -1.39 -2.47 -17.76
C SER A 219 -1.50 -0.99 -17.44
N TYR A 220 -2.25 -0.26 -18.23
CA TYR A 220 -2.62 1.13 -18.00
C TYR A 220 -4.11 1.21 -17.73
N SER A 221 -4.53 1.93 -16.68
CA SER A 221 -5.93 2.22 -16.39
C SER A 221 -6.26 3.62 -16.89
N PRO A 222 -7.03 3.77 -17.98
CA PRO A 222 -7.42 5.07 -18.50
C PRO A 222 -8.35 5.82 -17.54
N LEU A 223 -8.31 7.15 -17.60
CA LEU A 223 -9.21 8.01 -16.84
C LEU A 223 -10.67 7.61 -17.10
N GLY A 224 -11.43 7.35 -16.03
CA GLY A 224 -12.83 7.02 -16.06
C GLY A 224 -13.18 5.58 -16.44
N ARG A 225 -12.22 4.68 -16.63
CA ARG A 225 -12.48 3.27 -16.94
C ARG A 225 -12.37 2.32 -15.75
N GLY A 226 -11.73 2.70 -14.67
CA GLY A 226 -11.58 1.88 -13.48
C GLY A 226 -12.14 2.57 -12.24
N GLU A 227 -12.48 1.80 -11.20
CA GLU A 227 -12.64 2.34 -9.86
C GLU A 227 -11.23 2.74 -9.40
N GLY A 228 -10.79 3.92 -9.84
CA GLY A 228 -9.42 4.39 -9.71
C GLY A 228 -9.00 4.64 -8.27
N ASP A 229 -8.47 3.62 -7.65
CA ASP A 229 -7.69 3.67 -6.42
C ASP A 229 -6.22 3.31 -6.76
N TRP A 230 -5.49 4.31 -7.30
CA TRP A 230 -4.03 4.24 -7.48
C TRP A 230 -3.33 5.15 -6.51
#